data_5d78e6de4699d196e3f5d445537cff4a
#
_entry.id   5d78e6de4699d196e3f5d445537cff4a
#
_cell.length_a   1.000
_cell.length_b   1.000
_cell.length_c   1.000
_cell.angle_alpha   90.00
_cell.angle_beta   90.00
_cell.angle_gamma   90.00
#
_symmetry.space_group_name_H-M   'P 1'
#
loop_
_entity.id
_entity.type
_entity.pdbx_description
1 polymer ?
#
loop_
_entity_poly.entity_id
_entity_poly.type
_entity_poly.pdbx_seq_one_letter_code
_entity_poly.pdbx_strand_id
1 'polypeptide(L)'
;MKRCFVYAAGAFYGLRARPEKGDLQIAADAGYLLCRREGLRPDLVIGDFDSMPEPEDAKDCVRVPVEKDDTDSMLALREGLRRGCTEFHLYGATGGRRLDHTLANLQALAFLCRRGARGYLYDRGFIYTVIENETLTLRREVEWGLVSLFAMSGRAEHVTLVGLQYPLVDGTLESDFPLGVSNHFVKPEASVTVGKGLLLVGWEIKEDGAFSAGCDSRPDMIL
;
A
#
# COMPACT_ATOMS: atom_id res chain seq x y z
N MET A 1 2.14 14.62 -12.64
CA MET A 1 1.32 13.61 -11.96
C MET A 1 0.94 14.18 -10.61
N LYS A 2 -0.33 14.15 -10.19
CA LYS A 2 -0.75 14.69 -8.90
C LYS A 2 -0.79 13.57 -7.88
N ARG A 3 -0.04 13.73 -6.79
CA ARG A 3 0.09 12.71 -5.74
C ARG A 3 -0.88 12.95 -4.58
N CYS A 4 -1.35 11.87 -3.98
CA CYS A 4 -2.14 11.87 -2.76
C CYS A 4 -1.49 10.96 -1.71
N PHE A 5 -1.26 11.46 -0.53
CA PHE A 5 -0.75 10.73 0.62
C PHE A 5 -1.91 10.46 1.58
N VAL A 6 -2.18 9.20 1.83
CA VAL A 6 -3.26 8.77 2.73
C VAL A 6 -2.66 8.12 3.97
N TYR A 7 -3.04 8.63 5.13
CA TYR A 7 -2.58 8.16 6.44
C TYR A 7 -3.73 7.48 7.15
N ALA A 8 -3.64 6.17 7.35
CA ALA A 8 -4.60 5.36 8.08
C ALA A 8 -4.10 5.03 9.50
N ALA A 9 -4.95 4.36 10.30
CA ALA A 9 -4.72 4.15 11.74
C ALA A 9 -3.90 2.88 12.08
N GLY A 10 -3.39 2.15 11.10
CA GLY A 10 -2.59 0.95 11.30
C GLY A 10 -1.13 1.22 11.70
N ALA A 11 -0.27 0.22 11.51
CA ALA A 11 1.15 0.34 11.84
C ALA A 11 1.88 1.26 10.84
N PHE A 12 2.80 2.06 11.35
CA PHE A 12 3.58 3.00 10.55
C PHE A 12 5.07 2.62 10.60
N TYR A 13 5.69 2.55 9.44
CA TYR A 13 7.06 2.08 9.26
C TYR A 13 7.97 3.13 8.58
N GLY A 14 7.69 4.41 8.80
CA GLY A 14 8.42 5.52 8.19
C GLY A 14 7.84 6.00 6.85
N LEU A 15 8.30 7.15 6.38
CA LEU A 15 7.91 7.73 5.10
C LEU A 15 8.94 7.40 4.02
N ARG A 16 8.67 6.40 3.22
CA ARG A 16 9.50 6.05 2.06
C ARG A 16 9.39 7.10 0.95
N ALA A 17 8.17 7.49 0.61
CA ALA A 17 7.90 8.66 -0.20
C ALA A 17 7.45 9.80 0.71
N ARG A 18 8.01 11.00 0.50
CA ARG A 18 7.65 12.18 1.28
C ARG A 18 6.77 13.11 0.47
N PRO A 19 5.73 13.71 1.08
CA PRO A 19 4.92 14.71 0.39
C PRO A 19 5.75 15.96 0.10
N GLU A 20 5.51 16.56 -1.06
CA GLU A 20 6.09 17.81 -1.51
C GLU A 20 5.01 18.88 -1.61
N LYS A 21 5.43 20.12 -1.86
CA LYS A 21 4.49 21.24 -2.04
C LYS A 21 3.57 20.98 -3.23
N GLY A 22 2.27 20.95 -2.98
CA GLY A 22 1.24 20.70 -3.99
C GLY A 22 0.67 19.29 -3.98
N ASP A 23 1.27 18.37 -3.25
CA ASP A 23 0.68 17.06 -2.99
C ASP A 23 -0.50 17.18 -2.04
N LEU A 24 -1.49 16.33 -2.22
CA LEU A 24 -2.63 16.23 -1.33
C LEU A 24 -2.33 15.27 -0.19
N GLN A 25 -2.60 15.68 1.03
CA GLN A 25 -2.44 14.85 2.23
C GLN A 25 -3.78 14.66 2.92
N ILE A 26 -4.22 13.43 3.10
CA ILE A 26 -5.49 13.08 3.74
C ILE A 26 -5.23 12.11 4.89
N ALA A 27 -5.71 12.44 6.08
CA ALA A 27 -5.76 11.51 7.20
C ALA A 27 -7.14 10.84 7.27
N ALA A 28 -7.15 9.52 7.39
CA ALA A 28 -8.34 8.71 7.56
C ALA A 28 -8.50 8.37 9.04
N ASP A 29 -9.51 8.94 9.70
CA ASP A 29 -9.83 8.78 11.12
C ASP A 29 -8.58 8.93 12.02
N ALA A 30 -8.27 7.97 12.90
CA ALA A 30 -7.12 7.98 13.78
C ALA A 30 -5.74 8.02 13.08
N GLY A 31 -5.68 7.94 11.75
CA GLY A 31 -4.49 8.28 10.95
C GLY A 31 -4.03 9.72 11.16
N TYR A 32 -4.90 10.62 11.66
CA TYR A 32 -4.51 11.96 12.08
C TYR A 32 -3.52 11.95 13.26
N LEU A 33 -3.66 11.01 14.20
CA LEU A 33 -2.72 10.87 15.31
C LEU A 33 -1.32 10.48 14.81
N LEU A 34 -1.25 9.65 13.76
CA LEU A 34 0.00 9.36 13.07
C LEU A 34 0.60 10.65 12.49
N CYS A 35 -0.18 11.44 11.76
CA CYS A 35 0.28 12.71 11.19
C CYS A 35 0.86 13.62 12.25
N ARG A 36 0.16 13.81 13.38
CA ARG A 36 0.65 14.64 14.49
C ARG A 36 1.98 14.16 15.07
N ARG A 37 2.10 12.85 15.29
CA ARG A 37 3.33 12.24 15.83
C ARG A 37 4.54 12.47 14.91
N GLU A 38 4.31 12.38 13.60
CA GLU A 38 5.36 12.52 12.57
C GLU A 38 5.56 13.98 12.10
N GLY A 39 4.87 14.94 12.71
CA GLY A 39 4.96 16.36 12.33
C GLY A 39 4.36 16.67 10.95
N LEU A 40 3.49 15.80 10.44
CA LEU A 40 2.76 15.98 9.19
C LEU A 40 1.52 16.84 9.41
N ARG A 41 1.13 17.59 8.38
CA ARG A 41 -0.06 18.44 8.40
C ARG A 41 -0.98 18.06 7.24
N PRO A 42 -1.94 17.13 7.44
CA PRO A 42 -2.86 16.77 6.38
C PRO A 42 -3.72 17.96 5.96
N ASP A 43 -4.03 18.02 4.66
CA ASP A 43 -4.95 19.03 4.11
C ASP A 43 -6.39 18.76 4.49
N LEU A 44 -6.71 17.48 4.78
CA LEU A 44 -8.04 17.02 5.09
C LEU A 44 -7.99 15.84 6.07
N VAL A 45 -8.90 15.83 7.02
CA VAL A 45 -9.17 14.66 7.89
C VAL A 45 -10.58 14.17 7.59
N ILE A 46 -10.72 12.86 7.30
CA ILE A 46 -12.00 12.21 7.00
C ILE A 46 -12.22 11.09 8.00
N GLY A 47 -13.31 11.06 8.70
CA GLY A 47 -13.66 10.03 9.66
C GLY A 47 -15.02 10.23 10.30
N ASP A 48 -15.48 9.23 11.05
CA ASP A 48 -16.66 9.36 11.90
C ASP A 48 -16.29 9.88 13.30
N PHE A 49 -14.99 9.89 13.62
CA PHE A 49 -14.41 10.37 14.89
C PHE A 49 -14.96 9.60 16.10
N ASP A 50 -15.26 8.31 15.95
CA ASP A 50 -15.64 7.42 17.05
C ASP A 50 -14.43 6.95 17.86
N SER A 51 -13.27 6.86 17.22
CA SER A 51 -11.99 6.42 17.80
C SER A 51 -11.13 7.57 18.35
N MET A 52 -11.46 8.83 18.01
CA MET A 52 -10.76 10.03 18.49
C MET A 52 -11.65 11.27 18.43
N PRO A 53 -11.42 12.30 19.26
CA PRO A 53 -12.10 13.59 19.10
C PRO A 53 -11.81 14.21 17.72
N GLU A 54 -12.79 14.93 17.17
CA GLU A 54 -12.58 15.71 15.95
C GLU A 54 -11.45 16.72 16.16
N PRO A 55 -10.44 16.75 15.25
CA PRO A 55 -9.28 17.61 15.42
C PRO A 55 -9.63 19.09 15.29
N GLU A 56 -9.44 19.88 16.33
CA GLU A 56 -9.67 21.34 16.32
C GLU A 56 -8.62 22.10 15.51
N ASP A 57 -7.40 21.51 15.37
CA ASP A 57 -6.23 22.11 14.71
C ASP A 57 -6.01 21.59 13.28
N ALA A 58 -6.93 20.78 12.74
CA ALA A 58 -6.88 20.33 11.35
C ALA A 58 -7.28 21.47 10.39
N LYS A 59 -6.66 21.49 9.22
CA LYS A 59 -6.93 22.50 8.18
C LYS A 59 -8.36 22.39 7.63
N ASP A 60 -8.84 21.15 7.46
CA ASP A 60 -10.19 20.83 7.01
C ASP A 60 -10.60 19.46 7.56
N CYS A 61 -11.86 19.32 7.96
CA CYS A 61 -12.41 18.08 8.50
C CYS A 61 -13.73 17.74 7.79
N VAL A 62 -13.89 16.47 7.43
CA VAL A 62 -15.15 15.94 6.90
C VAL A 62 -15.61 14.80 7.80
N ARG A 63 -16.66 15.10 8.58
CA ARG A 63 -17.34 14.08 9.37
C ARG A 63 -18.24 13.26 8.46
N VAL A 64 -18.12 11.95 8.56
CA VAL A 64 -18.95 10.99 7.84
C VAL A 64 -19.77 10.15 8.83
N PRO A 65 -20.94 9.62 8.46
CA PRO A 65 -21.71 8.73 9.31
C PRO A 65 -20.91 7.49 9.71
N VAL A 66 -21.18 6.93 10.91
CA VAL A 66 -20.64 5.65 11.35
C VAL A 66 -21.17 4.52 10.46
N GLU A 67 -22.47 4.53 10.19
CA GLU A 67 -23.09 3.59 9.25
C GLU A 67 -22.86 4.06 7.82
N LYS A 68 -21.90 3.46 7.15
CA LYS A 68 -21.49 3.73 5.77
C LYS A 68 -20.95 2.48 5.09
N ASP A 69 -21.05 2.42 3.77
CA ASP A 69 -20.57 1.29 2.96
C ASP A 69 -19.07 1.31 2.73
N ASP A 70 -18.40 2.45 2.91
CA ASP A 70 -16.97 2.64 2.66
C ASP A 70 -16.17 2.73 3.98
N THR A 71 -14.95 2.21 3.99
CA THR A 71 -13.97 2.50 5.05
C THR A 71 -13.45 3.94 4.92
N ASP A 72 -12.93 4.54 6.01
CA ASP A 72 -12.37 5.90 5.97
C ASP A 72 -11.19 6.02 5.00
N SER A 73 -10.34 4.97 4.93
CA SER A 73 -9.29 4.88 3.91
C SER A 73 -9.86 4.94 2.50
N MET A 74 -10.96 4.23 2.24
CA MET A 74 -11.61 4.23 0.92
C MET A 74 -12.21 5.58 0.57
N LEU A 75 -12.81 6.28 1.53
CA LEU A 75 -13.30 7.64 1.35
C LEU A 75 -12.16 8.61 1.03
N ALA A 76 -11.02 8.49 1.72
CA ALA A 76 -9.83 9.28 1.44
C ALA A 76 -9.32 9.07 0.01
N LEU A 77 -9.30 7.82 -0.48
CA LEU A 77 -8.91 7.50 -1.86
C LEU A 77 -9.88 8.09 -2.88
N ARG A 78 -11.19 7.97 -2.65
CA ARG A 78 -12.21 8.57 -3.52
C ARG A 78 -12.08 10.09 -3.59
N GLU A 79 -11.82 10.74 -2.47
CA GLU A 79 -11.61 12.19 -2.42
C GLU A 79 -10.35 12.60 -3.19
N GLY A 80 -9.24 11.84 -3.04
CA GLY A 80 -8.04 12.03 -3.84
C GLY A 80 -8.29 11.93 -5.34
N LEU A 81 -9.03 10.90 -5.79
CA LEU A 81 -9.44 10.73 -7.18
C LEU A 81 -10.32 11.89 -7.65
N ARG A 82 -11.29 12.32 -6.85
CA ARG A 82 -12.17 13.46 -7.15
C ARG A 82 -11.38 14.76 -7.34
N ARG A 83 -10.28 14.93 -6.59
CA ARG A 83 -9.35 16.06 -6.72
C ARG A 83 -8.33 15.89 -7.85
N GLY A 84 -8.43 14.81 -8.65
CA GLY A 84 -7.60 14.54 -9.82
C GLY A 84 -6.23 13.97 -9.50
N CYS A 85 -6.03 13.35 -8.34
CA CYS A 85 -4.82 12.61 -8.05
C CYS A 85 -4.79 11.30 -8.84
N THR A 86 -3.61 10.94 -9.34
CA THR A 86 -3.36 9.73 -10.14
C THR A 86 -2.30 8.81 -9.54
N GLU A 87 -1.65 9.25 -8.46
CA GLU A 87 -0.70 8.44 -7.69
C GLU A 87 -1.04 8.57 -6.20
N PHE A 88 -1.06 7.43 -5.50
CA PHE A 88 -1.49 7.34 -4.11
C PHE A 88 -0.44 6.62 -3.27
N HIS A 89 -0.11 7.18 -2.11
CA HIS A 89 0.82 6.62 -1.13
C HIS A 89 0.07 6.35 0.17
N LEU A 90 -0.12 5.07 0.54
CA LEU A 90 -0.89 4.64 1.69
C LEU A 90 0.05 4.24 2.83
N TYR A 91 -0.04 4.96 3.93
CA TYR A 91 0.71 4.71 5.17
C TYR A 91 -0.24 4.35 6.32
N GLY A 92 0.22 3.52 7.27
CA GLY A 92 -0.66 3.04 8.34
C GLY A 92 -1.82 2.17 7.82
N ALA A 93 -1.67 1.58 6.64
CA ALA A 93 -2.70 0.81 5.96
C ALA A 93 -2.59 -0.70 6.21
N THR A 94 -1.59 -1.13 6.97
CA THR A 94 -1.31 -2.53 7.36
C THR A 94 -1.08 -2.64 8.86
N GLY A 95 -0.96 -3.87 9.36
CA GLY A 95 -0.68 -4.15 10.77
C GLY A 95 -1.87 -3.85 11.69
N GLY A 96 -1.60 -3.76 13.00
CA GLY A 96 -2.63 -3.58 14.00
C GLY A 96 -3.42 -4.87 14.30
N ARG A 97 -4.58 -4.73 14.96
CA ARG A 97 -5.42 -5.88 15.38
C ARG A 97 -6.35 -6.39 14.28
N ARG A 98 -6.57 -5.63 13.23
CA ARG A 98 -7.63 -5.82 12.23
C ARG A 98 -7.04 -6.24 10.89
N LEU A 99 -6.89 -7.56 10.67
CA LEU A 99 -6.46 -8.12 9.38
C LEU A 99 -7.40 -7.75 8.24
N ASP A 100 -8.71 -7.66 8.51
CA ASP A 100 -9.73 -7.26 7.55
C ASP A 100 -9.47 -5.87 6.95
N HIS A 101 -8.99 -4.91 7.73
CA HIS A 101 -8.57 -3.60 7.21
C HIS A 101 -7.36 -3.69 6.28
N THR A 102 -6.39 -4.56 6.59
CA THR A 102 -5.25 -4.81 5.68
C THR A 102 -5.74 -5.37 4.35
N LEU A 103 -6.63 -6.38 4.39
CA LEU A 103 -7.21 -6.96 3.18
C LEU A 103 -8.02 -5.93 2.38
N ALA A 104 -8.83 -5.11 3.05
CA ALA A 104 -9.58 -4.02 2.39
C ALA A 104 -8.66 -2.99 1.73
N ASN A 105 -7.53 -2.63 2.37
CA ASN A 105 -6.56 -1.70 1.80
C ASN A 105 -5.80 -2.31 0.60
N LEU A 106 -5.55 -3.62 0.57
CA LEU A 106 -5.03 -4.30 -0.62
C LEU A 106 -6.06 -4.30 -1.76
N GLN A 107 -7.35 -4.52 -1.46
CA GLN A 107 -8.42 -4.39 -2.46
C GLN A 107 -8.55 -2.94 -2.97
N ALA A 108 -8.29 -1.95 -2.13
CA ALA A 108 -8.28 -0.54 -2.52
C ALA A 108 -7.19 -0.22 -3.55
N LEU A 109 -6.05 -0.92 -3.57
CA LEU A 109 -5.05 -0.81 -4.65
C LEU A 109 -5.63 -1.28 -6.00
N ALA A 110 -6.40 -2.38 -6.00
CA ALA A 110 -7.08 -2.85 -7.20
C ALA A 110 -8.17 -1.86 -7.68
N PHE A 111 -8.88 -1.23 -6.73
CA PHE A 111 -9.85 -0.17 -7.02
C PHE A 111 -9.19 1.03 -7.72
N LEU A 112 -8.01 1.47 -7.25
CA LEU A 112 -7.23 2.56 -7.86
C LEU A 112 -6.75 2.18 -9.26
N CYS A 113 -6.16 0.98 -9.40
CA CYS A 113 -5.64 0.46 -10.68
C CYS A 113 -6.72 0.47 -11.77
N ARG A 114 -7.91 -0.05 -11.49
CA ARG A 114 -9.06 -0.05 -12.42
C ARG A 114 -9.56 1.35 -12.81
N ARG A 115 -9.12 2.41 -12.10
CA ARG A 115 -9.44 3.80 -12.40
C ARG A 115 -8.28 4.55 -13.04
N GLY A 116 -7.26 3.81 -13.48
CA GLY A 116 -6.07 4.38 -14.11
C GLY A 116 -5.16 5.14 -13.14
N ALA A 117 -5.30 4.89 -11.85
CA ALA A 117 -4.45 5.45 -10.81
C ALA A 117 -3.49 4.40 -10.25
N ARG A 118 -2.30 4.82 -9.84
CA ARG A 118 -1.30 3.99 -9.19
C ARG A 118 -1.40 4.15 -7.67
N GLY A 119 -1.57 3.04 -6.94
CA GLY A 119 -1.49 3.00 -5.48
C GLY A 119 -0.23 2.27 -5.02
N TYR A 120 0.45 2.84 -4.03
CA TYR A 120 1.54 2.21 -3.30
C TYR A 120 1.14 2.09 -1.82
N LEU A 121 1.16 0.88 -1.29
CA LEU A 121 0.91 0.60 0.12
C LEU A 121 2.23 0.23 0.76
N TYR A 122 2.57 0.92 1.83
CA TYR A 122 3.84 0.77 2.55
C TYR A 122 3.64 -0.05 3.82
N ASP A 123 4.37 -1.14 3.90
CA ASP A 123 4.44 -2.02 5.06
C ASP A 123 5.88 -2.09 5.59
N ARG A 124 6.12 -2.85 6.65
CA ARG A 124 7.45 -3.05 7.23
C ARG A 124 8.37 -3.73 6.20
N GLY A 125 9.30 -2.95 5.65
CA GLY A 125 10.27 -3.44 4.66
C GLY A 125 9.66 -3.87 3.31
N PHE A 126 8.39 -3.57 3.03
CA PHE A 126 7.72 -3.93 1.78
C PHE A 126 6.92 -2.78 1.18
N ILE A 127 6.83 -2.79 -0.14
CA ILE A 127 5.87 -1.97 -0.90
C ILE A 127 4.98 -2.91 -1.69
N TYR A 128 3.67 -2.59 -1.72
CA TYR A 128 2.69 -3.30 -2.53
C TYR A 128 2.04 -2.35 -3.53
N THR A 129 1.83 -2.83 -4.75
CA THR A 129 1.06 -2.14 -5.79
C THR A 129 0.26 -3.14 -6.61
N VAL A 130 -0.78 -2.68 -7.30
CA VAL A 130 -1.53 -3.51 -8.26
C VAL A 130 -1.28 -2.99 -9.66
N ILE A 131 -1.04 -3.92 -10.58
CA ILE A 131 -0.82 -3.68 -12.01
C ILE A 131 -1.85 -4.43 -12.87
N GLU A 132 -2.17 -3.88 -14.04
CA GLU A 132 -3.04 -4.47 -15.05
C GLU A 132 -2.55 -4.09 -16.44
N ASN A 133 -2.37 -5.08 -17.33
CA ASN A 133 -1.95 -4.90 -18.71
C ASN A 133 -0.70 -3.98 -18.87
N GLU A 134 0.31 -4.23 -18.07
CA GLU A 134 1.56 -3.46 -18.07
C GLU A 134 2.75 -4.25 -17.56
N THR A 135 3.94 -3.65 -17.66
CA THR A 135 5.19 -4.14 -17.09
C THR A 135 5.67 -3.20 -15.99
N LEU A 136 5.86 -3.73 -14.80
CA LEU A 136 6.47 -3.04 -13.67
C LEU A 136 7.95 -3.44 -13.56
N THR A 137 8.84 -2.44 -13.53
CA THR A 137 10.26 -2.66 -13.26
C THR A 137 10.55 -2.43 -11.79
N LEU A 138 11.18 -3.40 -11.15
CA LEU A 138 11.58 -3.39 -9.75
C LEU A 138 13.09 -3.29 -9.63
N ARG A 139 13.59 -2.52 -8.67
CA ARG A 139 15.01 -2.44 -8.32
C ARG A 139 15.27 -3.14 -7.00
N ARG A 140 16.30 -3.98 -6.98
CA ARG A 140 16.75 -4.66 -5.77
C ARG A 140 17.42 -3.66 -4.82
N GLU A 141 16.90 -3.56 -3.60
CA GLU A 141 17.47 -2.73 -2.53
C GLU A 141 18.12 -3.57 -1.42
N VAL A 142 17.68 -4.82 -1.28
CA VAL A 142 18.13 -5.76 -0.27
C VAL A 142 18.76 -6.97 -0.95
N GLU A 143 19.82 -7.52 -0.36
CA GLU A 143 20.38 -8.79 -0.84
C GLU A 143 19.31 -9.87 -0.69
N TRP A 144 19.08 -10.67 -1.74
CA TRP A 144 18.00 -11.67 -1.78
C TRP A 144 16.58 -11.10 -1.57
N GLY A 145 16.37 -9.80 -1.86
CA GLY A 145 15.08 -9.13 -1.65
C GLY A 145 13.93 -9.92 -2.24
N LEU A 146 12.90 -10.11 -1.42
CA LEU A 146 11.73 -10.91 -1.77
C LEU A 146 10.80 -10.17 -2.74
N VAL A 147 10.15 -10.94 -3.61
CA VAL A 147 9.08 -10.48 -4.50
C VAL A 147 7.94 -11.48 -4.41
N SER A 148 6.75 -11.01 -4.08
CA SER A 148 5.54 -11.84 -4.00
C SER A 148 4.44 -11.31 -4.90
N LEU A 149 3.71 -12.21 -5.53
CA LEU A 149 2.70 -11.92 -6.54
C LEU A 149 1.40 -12.64 -6.19
N PHE A 150 0.27 -11.93 -6.32
CA PHE A 150 -1.06 -12.50 -6.07
C PHE A 150 -2.03 -12.03 -7.15
N ALA A 151 -2.77 -12.95 -7.76
CA ALA A 151 -3.88 -12.58 -8.62
C ALA A 151 -5.00 -11.95 -7.80
N MET A 152 -5.40 -10.71 -8.13
CA MET A 152 -6.47 -9.96 -7.47
C MET A 152 -7.80 -10.01 -8.26
N SER A 153 -7.79 -10.57 -9.45
CA SER A 153 -8.93 -11.07 -10.22
C SER A 153 -8.88 -12.59 -10.21
N GLY A 154 -9.93 -13.28 -10.58
CA GLY A 154 -9.94 -14.77 -10.61
C GLY A 154 -8.67 -15.35 -11.21
N ARG A 155 -8.14 -14.70 -12.27
CA ARG A 155 -6.88 -15.02 -12.95
C ARG A 155 -6.08 -13.76 -13.27
N ALA A 156 -4.75 -13.89 -13.26
CA ALA A 156 -3.80 -12.98 -13.91
C ALA A 156 -3.09 -13.79 -15.01
N GLU A 157 -3.33 -13.44 -16.27
CA GLU A 157 -2.87 -14.17 -17.45
C GLU A 157 -1.74 -13.42 -18.15
N HIS A 158 -0.93 -14.14 -18.94
CA HIS A 158 0.24 -13.61 -19.63
C HIS A 158 1.24 -12.98 -18.68
N VAL A 159 1.46 -13.66 -17.54
CA VAL A 159 2.42 -13.21 -16.54
C VAL A 159 3.82 -13.64 -16.96
N THR A 160 4.73 -12.67 -17.05
CA THR A 160 6.15 -12.91 -17.34
C THR A 160 7.02 -12.27 -16.28
N LEU A 161 7.93 -13.05 -15.72
CA LEU A 161 8.88 -12.64 -14.66
C LEU A 161 10.30 -12.77 -15.18
N VAL A 162 11.06 -11.67 -15.12
CA VAL A 162 12.45 -11.62 -15.54
C VAL A 162 13.32 -11.06 -14.39
N GLY A 163 14.51 -11.62 -14.19
CA GLY A 163 15.44 -11.16 -13.15
C GLY A 163 15.15 -11.68 -11.75
N LEU A 164 14.22 -12.64 -11.63
CA LEU A 164 13.86 -13.35 -10.42
C LEU A 164 14.32 -14.82 -10.47
N GLN A 165 14.50 -15.46 -9.31
CA GLN A 165 14.98 -16.84 -9.17
C GLN A 165 14.04 -17.85 -9.82
N TYR A 166 12.75 -17.66 -9.67
CA TYR A 166 11.72 -18.49 -10.27
C TYR A 166 11.09 -17.72 -11.43
N PRO A 167 11.67 -17.84 -12.66
CA PRO A 167 11.15 -17.15 -13.83
C PRO A 167 9.81 -17.76 -14.25
N LEU A 168 8.97 -16.94 -14.85
CA LEU A 168 7.73 -17.35 -15.47
C LEU A 168 7.67 -16.71 -16.86
N VAL A 169 7.22 -17.47 -17.87
CA VAL A 169 7.05 -16.95 -19.23
C VAL A 169 5.65 -17.26 -19.69
N ASP A 170 4.87 -16.21 -19.94
CA ASP A 170 3.49 -16.30 -20.44
C ASP A 170 2.58 -17.21 -19.55
N GLY A 171 2.80 -17.17 -18.24
CA GLY A 171 2.10 -18.01 -17.29
C GLY A 171 0.78 -17.42 -16.80
N THR A 172 0.07 -18.19 -15.99
CA THR A 172 -1.18 -17.78 -15.32
C THR A 172 -1.04 -17.96 -13.82
N LEU A 173 -1.46 -16.97 -13.04
CA LEU A 173 -1.64 -17.06 -11.60
C LEU A 173 -3.14 -17.08 -11.29
N GLU A 174 -3.54 -17.98 -10.41
CA GLU A 174 -4.92 -18.13 -9.94
C GLU A 174 -5.09 -17.47 -8.57
N SER A 175 -6.26 -16.91 -8.29
CA SER A 175 -6.50 -16.22 -6.99
C SER A 175 -6.65 -17.17 -5.80
N ASP A 176 -6.87 -18.44 -6.04
CA ASP A 176 -7.03 -19.49 -5.03
C ASP A 176 -5.77 -20.35 -4.85
N PHE A 177 -4.68 -20.05 -5.60
CA PHE A 177 -3.42 -20.78 -5.50
C PHE A 177 -2.21 -19.85 -5.39
N PRO A 178 -1.48 -19.82 -4.24
CA PRO A 178 -0.41 -18.85 -3.95
C PRO A 178 0.93 -19.19 -4.63
N LEU A 179 0.92 -19.43 -5.95
CA LEU A 179 2.12 -19.81 -6.71
C LEU A 179 3.22 -18.74 -6.71
N GLY A 180 2.84 -17.46 -6.66
CA GLY A 180 3.75 -16.33 -6.84
C GLY A 180 4.48 -15.86 -5.57
N VAL A 181 4.37 -16.59 -4.46
CA VAL A 181 4.90 -16.13 -3.15
C VAL A 181 6.37 -16.48 -2.99
N SER A 182 7.13 -15.57 -2.35
CA SER A 182 8.53 -15.77 -1.95
C SER A 182 9.51 -16.02 -3.10
N ASN A 183 9.29 -15.38 -4.24
CA ASN A 183 10.34 -15.23 -5.24
C ASN A 183 11.38 -14.22 -4.75
N HIS A 184 12.57 -14.15 -5.38
CA HIS A 184 13.58 -13.17 -4.98
C HIS A 184 14.44 -12.73 -6.17
N PHE A 185 15.08 -11.56 -6.02
CA PHE A 185 15.95 -11.01 -7.06
C PHE A 185 17.21 -11.84 -7.24
N VAL A 186 17.52 -12.17 -8.49
CA VAL A 186 18.84 -12.72 -8.91
C VAL A 186 19.65 -11.72 -9.74
N LYS A 187 19.01 -10.56 -10.10
CA LYS A 187 19.66 -9.46 -10.81
C LYS A 187 19.40 -8.14 -10.05
N PRO A 188 20.14 -7.06 -10.32
CA PRO A 188 19.89 -5.74 -9.74
C PRO A 188 18.49 -5.19 -10.06
N GLU A 189 17.94 -5.59 -11.20
CA GLU A 189 16.58 -5.24 -11.65
C GLU A 189 15.80 -6.49 -12.03
N ALA A 190 14.50 -6.44 -11.78
CA ALA A 190 13.53 -7.44 -12.22
C ALA A 190 12.36 -6.75 -12.91
N SER A 191 11.68 -7.46 -13.78
CA SER A 191 10.42 -7.02 -14.36
C SER A 191 9.30 -8.03 -14.13
N VAL A 192 8.13 -7.49 -13.85
CA VAL A 192 6.88 -8.23 -13.70
C VAL A 192 5.92 -7.70 -14.74
N THR A 193 5.53 -8.53 -15.68
CA THR A 193 4.54 -8.21 -16.73
C THR A 193 3.25 -8.98 -16.45
N VAL A 194 2.11 -8.34 -16.64
CA VAL A 194 0.80 -8.99 -16.71
C VAL A 194 0.05 -8.47 -17.94
N GLY A 195 -0.49 -9.36 -18.75
CA GLY A 195 -1.23 -8.99 -19.97
C GLY A 195 -2.74 -8.92 -19.77
N LYS A 196 -3.28 -9.62 -18.76
CA LYS A 196 -4.72 -9.62 -18.49
C LYS A 196 -5.00 -9.95 -17.02
N GLY A 197 -5.94 -9.22 -16.43
CA GLY A 197 -6.29 -9.35 -15.01
C GLY A 197 -5.41 -8.49 -14.10
N LEU A 198 -5.81 -8.41 -12.85
CA LEU A 198 -5.15 -7.62 -11.82
C LEU A 198 -4.11 -8.47 -11.08
N LEU A 199 -2.89 -7.97 -10.98
CA LEU A 199 -1.79 -8.61 -10.26
C LEU A 199 -1.28 -7.70 -9.15
N LEU A 200 -1.42 -8.12 -7.89
CA LEU A 200 -0.75 -7.49 -6.75
C LEU A 200 0.72 -7.91 -6.78
N VAL A 201 1.60 -6.94 -6.71
CA VAL A 201 3.06 -7.11 -6.64
C VAL A 201 3.54 -6.52 -5.33
N GLY A 202 4.14 -7.34 -4.48
CA GLY A 202 4.83 -6.92 -3.26
C GLY A 202 6.33 -7.17 -3.40
N TRP A 203 7.16 -6.19 -3.03
CA TRP A 203 8.61 -6.38 -3.05
C TRP A 203 9.28 -5.77 -1.83
N GLU A 204 10.36 -6.42 -1.42
CA GLU A 204 11.15 -6.02 -0.28
C GLU A 204 12.02 -4.80 -0.61
N ILE A 205 12.03 -3.84 0.30
CA ILE A 205 12.84 -2.63 0.24
C ILE A 205 13.73 -2.53 1.47
N LYS A 206 14.78 -1.74 1.39
CA LYS A 206 15.61 -1.43 2.55
C LYS A 206 14.79 -0.61 3.55
N GLU A 207 14.73 -1.07 4.79
CA GLU A 207 14.15 -0.28 5.88
C GLU A 207 14.99 0.99 6.09
N ASP A 208 14.36 2.16 6.09
CA ASP A 208 15.03 3.39 6.48
C ASP A 208 15.38 3.28 7.97
N GLY A 209 16.66 3.39 8.34
CA GLY A 209 17.20 3.12 9.67
C GLY A 209 16.73 4.03 10.81
N ALA A 210 15.55 4.62 10.71
CA ALA A 210 14.92 5.49 11.71
C ALA A 210 13.99 4.75 12.68
N PHE A 211 13.84 3.43 12.57
CA PHE A 211 13.07 2.64 13.55
C PHE A 211 13.96 2.18 14.70
N SER A 212 14.06 2.99 15.74
CA SER A 212 14.52 2.52 17.05
C SER A 212 13.47 1.57 17.62
N ALA A 213 13.89 0.33 17.85
CA ALA A 213 13.13 -0.76 18.39
C ALA A 213 12.32 -0.37 19.65
N GLY A 214 11.01 -0.26 19.49
CA GLY A 214 10.05 -0.39 20.57
C GLY A 214 9.30 -1.71 20.39
N CYS A 215 9.67 -2.72 21.17
CA CYS A 215 9.00 -4.01 21.28
C CYS A 215 9.20 -5.01 20.13
N ASP A 216 10.42 -5.53 19.98
CA ASP A 216 10.68 -6.78 19.27
C ASP A 216 10.91 -7.91 20.30
N SER A 217 9.83 -8.53 20.75
CA SER A 217 9.90 -9.86 21.34
C SER A 217 9.64 -10.87 20.23
N ARG A 218 10.69 -11.26 19.51
CA ARG A 218 10.64 -12.44 18.65
C ARG A 218 10.52 -13.65 19.56
N PRO A 219 9.48 -14.49 19.44
CA PRO A 219 9.60 -15.84 19.96
C PRO A 219 10.60 -16.57 19.05
N ASP A 220 11.63 -17.16 19.66
CA ASP A 220 12.60 -18.01 18.99
C ASP A 220 11.87 -19.04 18.12
N MET A 221 12.14 -19.03 16.83
CA MET A 221 11.73 -20.11 15.94
C MET A 221 12.57 -21.34 16.32
N ILE A 222 11.94 -22.25 17.06
CA ILE A 222 12.42 -23.62 17.18
C ILE A 222 11.94 -24.35 15.90
N LEU A 223 12.88 -25.00 15.24
CA LEU A 223 12.77 -25.86 14.07
C LEU A 223 11.63 -26.91 14.20
#